data_6a5ae49477c5b85649bdff724596b12e
#
_entry.id   6a5ae49477c5b85649bdff724596b12e
#
_cell.length_a   1.000
_cell.length_b   1.000
_cell.length_c   1.000
_cell.angle_alpha   90.00
_cell.angle_beta   90.00
_cell.angle_gamma   90.00
#
_symmetry.space_group_name_H-M   'P 1'
#
loop_
_entity.id
_entity.type
_entity.pdbx_description
1 polymer ?
#
loop_
_entity_poly.entity_id
_entity_poly.type
_entity_poly.pdbx_seq_one_letter_code
_entity_poly.pdbx_strand_id
1 'polypeptide(L)'
;MKYYILFGPPGAGKGTQAGCLAEKYNLMHVSTGELLRNEIAAGTELGKQAKSLIEAGKLVPDEVVEGMMKSLFESNPDKSGFLLDGFPRTLGQASDLDNILAERGEKVNAVISIMIQDETIQKRLAHRAEIEGRADDANPETIKNRIATYHKQTEPLIEFYKKAGKYREVDGEIGDIEAVRKEMLKVFRGMDRSFVNKQVVLDEDLLDRLQTQAQESARLRMNYDLRDTEEDQSQRMLNVMLPGTMTKIHKHMHSSETIMLLRGRMDAIFYNDNGVEKERIHLGGDTGVFGVNIPQGQWHTFQVFELAIIFMAQDGPWSPMSKENMLKR
;
A
#
# COMPACT_ATOMS: atom_id res chain seq x y z
N MET A 1 13.05 -2.88 -16.57
CA MET A 1 11.96 -3.01 -15.56
C MET A 1 12.52 -3.08 -14.15
N LYS A 2 11.67 -2.95 -13.11
CA LYS A 2 12.07 -3.06 -11.71
C LYS A 2 11.47 -4.31 -11.07
N TYR A 3 12.26 -4.99 -10.25
CA TYR A 3 11.84 -6.23 -9.58
C TYR A 3 12.07 -6.13 -8.09
N TYR A 4 10.99 -6.20 -7.33
CA TYR A 4 10.97 -6.18 -5.87
C TYR A 4 10.41 -7.50 -5.36
N ILE A 5 10.96 -7.98 -4.25
CA ILE A 5 10.56 -9.25 -3.66
C ILE A 5 10.04 -8.98 -2.24
N LEU A 6 8.86 -9.52 -1.93
CA LEU A 6 8.34 -9.57 -0.57
C LEU A 6 8.63 -10.93 0.05
N PHE A 7 9.46 -10.91 1.09
CA PHE A 7 9.75 -12.06 1.92
C PHE A 7 8.95 -12.02 3.22
N GLY A 8 8.99 -13.13 3.89
CA GLY A 8 8.43 -13.35 5.21
C GLY A 8 7.70 -14.69 5.28
N PRO A 9 7.51 -15.22 6.48
CA PRO A 9 6.85 -16.49 6.70
C PRO A 9 5.40 -16.48 6.22
N PRO A 10 4.75 -17.64 6.11
CA PRO A 10 3.32 -17.70 5.86
C PRO A 10 2.57 -16.94 6.96
N GLY A 11 1.53 -16.20 6.62
CA GLY A 11 0.80 -15.38 7.60
C GLY A 11 1.43 -14.02 7.96
N ALA A 12 2.60 -13.66 7.41
CA ALA A 12 3.26 -12.38 7.69
C ALA A 12 2.51 -11.13 7.18
N GLY A 13 1.46 -11.30 6.37
CA GLY A 13 0.70 -10.19 5.80
C GLY A 13 1.25 -9.66 4.47
N LYS A 14 2.12 -10.40 3.79
CA LYS A 14 2.70 -10.02 2.49
C LYS A 14 1.66 -9.58 1.47
N GLY A 15 0.64 -10.41 1.22
CA GLY A 15 -0.41 -10.09 0.25
C GLY A 15 -1.18 -8.81 0.57
N THR A 16 -1.49 -8.59 1.85
CA THR A 16 -2.16 -7.37 2.32
C THR A 16 -1.34 -6.10 2.04
N GLN A 17 -0.03 -6.19 2.23
CA GLN A 17 0.87 -5.06 1.99
C GLN A 17 1.22 -4.91 0.50
N ALA A 18 1.28 -6.03 -0.24
CA ALA A 18 1.64 -6.05 -1.65
C ALA A 18 0.67 -5.24 -2.51
N GLY A 19 -0.64 -5.35 -2.26
CA GLY A 19 -1.66 -4.59 -2.99
C GLY A 19 -1.41 -3.08 -2.90
N CYS A 20 -1.21 -2.57 -1.69
CA CYS A 20 -0.95 -1.15 -1.46
C CYS A 20 0.37 -0.67 -2.10
N LEU A 21 1.44 -1.46 -1.97
CA LEU A 21 2.72 -1.13 -2.58
C LEU A 21 2.64 -1.14 -4.11
N ALA A 22 1.99 -2.16 -4.68
CA ALA A 22 1.84 -2.30 -6.12
C ALA A 22 1.06 -1.13 -6.72
N GLU A 23 -0.04 -0.74 -6.10
CA GLU A 23 -0.83 0.43 -6.51
C GLU A 23 -0.01 1.71 -6.42
N LYS A 24 0.58 1.99 -5.24
CA LYS A 24 1.33 3.23 -4.99
C LYS A 24 2.52 3.41 -5.94
N TYR A 25 3.20 2.33 -6.31
CA TYR A 25 4.41 2.37 -7.12
C TYR A 25 4.21 1.90 -8.55
N ASN A 26 2.95 1.70 -8.97
CA ASN A 26 2.57 1.21 -10.30
C ASN A 26 3.34 -0.05 -10.70
N LEU A 27 3.38 -1.02 -9.79
CA LEU A 27 4.01 -2.32 -10.00
C LEU A 27 2.93 -3.39 -10.26
N MET A 28 3.27 -4.41 -11.01
CA MET A 28 2.43 -5.59 -11.11
C MET A 28 2.67 -6.49 -9.88
N HIS A 29 1.66 -6.65 -9.03
CA HIS A 29 1.73 -7.64 -7.94
C HIS A 29 1.59 -9.05 -8.51
N VAL A 30 2.53 -9.91 -8.17
CA VAL A 30 2.58 -11.31 -8.59
C VAL A 30 2.71 -12.20 -7.36
N SER A 31 1.62 -12.89 -7.03
CA SER A 31 1.59 -13.89 -5.95
C SER A 31 1.60 -15.30 -6.55
N THR A 32 2.73 -15.99 -6.41
CA THR A 32 2.82 -17.39 -6.90
C THR A 32 1.83 -18.33 -6.21
N GLY A 33 1.53 -18.07 -4.93
CA GLY A 33 0.52 -18.84 -4.21
C GLY A 33 -0.89 -18.64 -4.77
N GLU A 34 -1.21 -17.44 -5.22
CA GLU A 34 -2.50 -17.12 -5.86
C GLU A 34 -2.57 -17.72 -7.26
N LEU A 35 -1.53 -17.56 -8.07
CA LEU A 35 -1.45 -18.18 -9.39
C LEU A 35 -1.68 -19.69 -9.33
N LEU A 36 -0.99 -20.39 -8.43
CA LEU A 36 -1.15 -21.83 -8.27
C LEU A 36 -2.56 -22.22 -7.79
N ARG A 37 -3.17 -21.45 -6.89
CA ARG A 37 -4.57 -21.70 -6.47
C ARG A 37 -5.55 -21.49 -7.61
N ASN A 38 -5.32 -20.51 -8.47
CA ASN A 38 -6.14 -20.28 -9.67
C ASN A 38 -6.03 -21.47 -10.65
N GLU A 39 -4.81 -22.03 -10.84
CA GLU A 39 -4.60 -23.25 -11.63
C GLU A 39 -5.33 -24.47 -11.04
N ILE A 40 -5.33 -24.61 -9.70
CA ILE A 40 -6.07 -25.65 -8.99
C ILE A 40 -7.57 -25.49 -9.21
N ALA A 41 -8.08 -24.27 -9.06
CA ALA A 41 -9.50 -23.97 -9.24
C ALA A 41 -9.97 -24.19 -10.70
N ALA A 42 -9.10 -23.88 -11.67
CA ALA A 42 -9.34 -24.13 -13.09
C ALA A 42 -9.19 -25.61 -13.49
N GLY A 43 -8.65 -26.46 -12.60
CA GLY A 43 -8.47 -27.91 -12.86
C GLY A 43 -7.43 -28.24 -13.94
N THR A 44 -6.49 -27.34 -14.16
CA THR A 44 -5.40 -27.55 -15.14
C THR A 44 -4.47 -28.70 -14.71
N GLU A 45 -3.67 -29.23 -15.62
CA GLU A 45 -2.69 -30.28 -15.28
C GLU A 45 -1.67 -29.76 -14.24
N LEU A 46 -1.25 -28.52 -14.34
CA LEU A 46 -0.43 -27.86 -13.34
C LEU A 46 -1.14 -27.77 -11.98
N GLY A 47 -2.42 -27.35 -11.97
CA GLY A 47 -3.22 -27.28 -10.77
C GLY A 47 -3.38 -28.63 -10.07
N LYS A 48 -3.62 -29.71 -10.83
CA LYS A 48 -3.70 -31.08 -10.29
C LYS A 48 -2.40 -31.52 -9.63
N GLN A 49 -1.25 -31.24 -10.25
CA GLN A 49 0.08 -31.56 -9.69
C GLN A 49 0.39 -30.72 -8.44
N ALA A 50 0.08 -29.43 -8.46
CA ALA A 50 0.36 -28.52 -7.36
C ALA A 50 -0.52 -28.79 -6.12
N LYS A 51 -1.75 -29.27 -6.31
CA LYS A 51 -2.76 -29.40 -5.25
C LYS A 51 -2.25 -30.18 -4.04
N SER A 52 -1.78 -31.41 -4.26
CA SER A 52 -1.34 -32.31 -3.18
C SER A 52 -0.13 -31.74 -2.41
N LEU A 53 0.76 -31.03 -3.09
CA LEU A 53 1.92 -30.40 -2.48
C LEU A 53 1.53 -29.22 -1.60
N ILE A 54 0.65 -28.34 -2.11
CA ILE A 54 0.17 -27.17 -1.37
C ILE A 54 -0.63 -27.60 -0.14
N GLU A 55 -1.53 -28.57 -0.27
CA GLU A 55 -2.30 -29.13 0.84
C GLU A 55 -1.42 -29.80 1.91
N ALA A 56 -0.27 -30.34 1.52
CA ALA A 56 0.75 -30.88 2.44
C ALA A 56 1.71 -29.81 3.01
N GLY A 57 1.59 -28.55 2.63
CA GLY A 57 2.49 -27.47 3.05
C GLY A 57 3.88 -27.53 2.43
N LYS A 58 4.02 -28.21 1.30
CA LYS A 58 5.28 -28.36 0.54
C LYS A 58 5.35 -27.35 -0.60
N LEU A 59 6.56 -27.11 -1.12
CA LEU A 59 6.75 -26.30 -2.32
C LEU A 59 6.48 -27.13 -3.60
N VAL A 60 5.98 -26.45 -4.61
CA VAL A 60 5.91 -26.97 -5.98
C VAL A 60 7.33 -26.99 -6.56
N PRO A 61 7.69 -27.95 -7.44
CA PRO A 61 9.02 -28.03 -8.05
C PRO A 61 9.48 -26.72 -8.67
N ASP A 62 10.78 -26.40 -8.52
CA ASP A 62 11.34 -25.11 -8.91
C ASP A 62 11.14 -24.85 -10.41
N GLU A 63 11.37 -25.83 -11.28
CA GLU A 63 11.22 -25.70 -12.74
C GLU A 63 9.81 -25.27 -13.16
N VAL A 64 8.80 -25.70 -12.41
CA VAL A 64 7.39 -25.35 -12.69
C VAL A 64 7.14 -23.88 -12.36
N VAL A 65 7.59 -23.43 -11.19
CA VAL A 65 7.40 -22.05 -10.75
C VAL A 65 8.21 -21.10 -11.61
N GLU A 66 9.43 -21.45 -11.97
CA GLU A 66 10.31 -20.68 -12.85
C GLU A 66 9.71 -20.51 -14.24
N GLY A 67 9.18 -21.60 -14.84
CA GLY A 67 8.49 -21.55 -16.11
C GLY A 67 7.29 -20.61 -16.09
N MET A 68 6.50 -20.63 -15.00
CA MET A 68 5.39 -19.70 -14.81
C MET A 68 5.87 -18.24 -14.76
N MET A 69 6.94 -17.97 -14.00
CA MET A 69 7.47 -16.63 -13.84
C MET A 69 8.06 -16.08 -15.14
N LYS A 70 8.81 -16.91 -15.88
CA LYS A 70 9.37 -16.55 -17.19
C LYS A 70 8.25 -16.17 -18.17
N SER A 71 7.23 -17.01 -18.31
CA SER A 71 6.06 -16.73 -19.15
C SER A 71 5.33 -15.45 -18.74
N LEU A 72 5.21 -15.20 -17.44
CA LEU A 72 4.56 -14.00 -16.91
C LEU A 72 5.34 -12.72 -17.27
N PHE A 73 6.66 -12.73 -17.12
CA PHE A 73 7.51 -11.58 -17.50
C PHE A 73 7.48 -11.32 -19.00
N GLU A 74 7.48 -12.38 -19.83
CA GLU A 74 7.39 -12.26 -21.29
C GLU A 74 6.05 -11.71 -21.75
N SER A 75 4.96 -12.08 -21.09
CA SER A 75 3.61 -11.65 -21.42
C SER A 75 3.29 -10.22 -20.97
N ASN A 76 4.16 -9.58 -20.19
CA ASN A 76 3.92 -8.25 -19.62
C ASN A 76 5.10 -7.28 -19.86
N PRO A 77 5.51 -7.06 -21.12
CA PRO A 77 6.69 -6.26 -21.44
C PRO A 77 6.54 -4.77 -21.14
N ASP A 78 5.30 -4.26 -21.06
CA ASP A 78 5.00 -2.84 -20.87
C ASP A 78 4.84 -2.40 -19.42
N LYS A 79 5.02 -3.34 -18.46
CA LYS A 79 4.91 -3.01 -17.05
C LYS A 79 6.14 -2.23 -16.57
N SER A 80 5.93 -1.28 -15.67
CA SER A 80 7.03 -0.50 -15.06
C SER A 80 7.89 -1.35 -14.12
N GLY A 81 7.32 -2.41 -13.54
CA GLY A 81 8.01 -3.36 -12.68
C GLY A 81 7.08 -4.37 -12.04
N PHE A 82 7.66 -5.28 -11.28
CA PHE A 82 6.99 -6.39 -10.60
C PHE A 82 7.26 -6.37 -9.10
N LEU A 83 6.24 -6.68 -8.31
CA LEU A 83 6.32 -6.96 -6.90
C LEU A 83 6.01 -8.44 -6.68
N LEU A 84 7.05 -9.24 -6.43
CA LEU A 84 6.98 -10.69 -6.33
C LEU A 84 6.66 -11.12 -4.90
N ASP A 85 5.54 -11.79 -4.69
CA ASP A 85 5.12 -12.37 -3.40
C ASP A 85 5.13 -13.90 -3.50
N GLY A 86 5.98 -14.51 -2.69
CA GLY A 86 6.11 -15.95 -2.63
C GLY A 86 7.03 -16.57 -3.69
N PHE A 87 7.85 -15.77 -4.35
CA PHE A 87 8.92 -16.21 -5.24
C PHE A 87 10.08 -15.19 -5.18
N PRO A 88 11.36 -15.63 -5.12
CA PRO A 88 11.80 -17.00 -4.97
C PRO A 88 11.56 -17.56 -3.54
N ARG A 89 11.53 -18.89 -3.38
CA ARG A 89 11.43 -19.57 -2.10
C ARG A 89 12.61 -20.52 -1.80
N THR A 90 13.45 -20.78 -2.78
CA THR A 90 14.66 -21.60 -2.66
C THR A 90 15.86 -20.85 -3.21
N LEU A 91 17.08 -21.28 -2.82
CA LEU A 91 18.31 -20.71 -3.39
C LEU A 91 18.42 -20.99 -4.89
N GLY A 92 17.91 -22.15 -5.37
CA GLY A 92 17.80 -22.47 -6.80
C GLY A 92 16.98 -21.39 -7.50
N GLN A 93 15.73 -21.20 -7.09
CA GLN A 93 14.84 -20.19 -7.66
C GLN A 93 15.43 -18.77 -7.63
N ALA A 94 16.19 -18.41 -6.59
CA ALA A 94 16.83 -17.09 -6.53
C ALA A 94 17.94 -16.94 -7.57
N SER A 95 18.74 -17.98 -7.78
CA SER A 95 19.77 -18.00 -8.82
C SER A 95 19.16 -17.94 -10.21
N ASP A 96 18.10 -18.72 -10.45
CA ASP A 96 17.44 -18.76 -11.75
C ASP A 96 16.68 -17.47 -12.05
N LEU A 97 16.09 -16.81 -11.03
CA LEU A 97 15.56 -15.48 -11.18
C LEU A 97 16.64 -14.48 -11.60
N ASP A 98 17.79 -14.49 -10.94
CA ASP A 98 18.91 -13.61 -11.32
C ASP A 98 19.39 -13.87 -12.76
N ASN A 99 19.42 -15.15 -13.22
CA ASN A 99 19.76 -15.52 -14.59
C ASN A 99 18.69 -15.02 -15.59
N ILE A 100 17.41 -15.27 -15.34
CA ILE A 100 16.29 -14.82 -16.19
C ILE A 100 16.33 -13.29 -16.36
N LEU A 101 16.58 -12.56 -15.29
CA LEU A 101 16.66 -11.12 -15.34
C LEU A 101 17.92 -10.63 -16.03
N ALA A 102 19.05 -11.28 -15.84
CA ALA A 102 20.32 -10.93 -16.50
C ALA A 102 20.23 -11.08 -18.03
N GLU A 103 19.55 -12.12 -18.55
CA GLU A 103 19.29 -12.27 -19.99
C GLU A 103 18.52 -11.08 -20.59
N ARG A 104 17.76 -10.37 -19.75
CA ARG A 104 16.99 -9.18 -20.12
C ARG A 104 17.73 -7.85 -19.84
N GLY A 105 18.96 -7.91 -19.33
CA GLY A 105 19.70 -6.74 -18.86
C GLY A 105 19.12 -6.12 -17.58
N GLU A 106 18.38 -6.90 -16.80
CA GLU A 106 17.62 -6.48 -15.63
C GLU A 106 18.18 -7.17 -14.36
N LYS A 107 17.68 -6.78 -13.20
CA LYS A 107 18.12 -7.38 -11.91
C LYS A 107 17.06 -7.18 -10.84
N VAL A 108 17.11 -7.99 -9.77
CA VAL A 108 16.39 -7.73 -8.54
C VAL A 108 16.88 -6.41 -7.95
N ASN A 109 15.96 -5.46 -7.75
CA ASN A 109 16.27 -4.14 -7.19
C ASN A 109 16.37 -4.18 -5.68
N ALA A 110 15.41 -4.84 -5.02
CA ALA A 110 15.41 -4.95 -3.57
C ALA A 110 14.50 -6.07 -3.06
N VAL A 111 14.76 -6.48 -1.83
CA VAL A 111 14.01 -7.51 -1.10
C VAL A 111 13.61 -6.94 0.25
N ILE A 112 12.31 -6.98 0.55
CA ILE A 112 11.76 -6.57 1.85
C ILE A 112 11.16 -7.79 2.53
N SER A 113 11.61 -8.07 3.75
CA SER A 113 11.11 -9.17 4.57
C SER A 113 10.24 -8.64 5.71
N ILE A 114 9.03 -9.17 5.83
CA ILE A 114 8.16 -8.92 6.99
C ILE A 114 8.44 -10.02 8.01
N MET A 115 9.00 -9.65 9.15
CA MET A 115 9.39 -10.57 10.22
C MET A 115 8.26 -10.68 11.25
N ILE A 116 7.90 -11.91 11.60
CA ILE A 116 6.95 -12.22 12.70
C ILE A 116 7.37 -13.50 13.41
N GLN A 117 6.95 -13.67 14.66
CA GLN A 117 7.21 -14.85 15.47
C GLN A 117 6.33 -16.04 15.03
N ASP A 118 6.80 -17.26 15.28
CA ASP A 118 6.08 -18.49 14.89
C ASP A 118 4.70 -18.61 15.54
N GLU A 119 4.56 -18.15 16.79
CA GLU A 119 3.28 -18.11 17.50
C GLU A 119 2.27 -17.18 16.81
N THR A 120 2.75 -16.06 16.27
CA THR A 120 1.92 -15.12 15.51
C THR A 120 1.54 -15.71 14.15
N ILE A 121 2.45 -16.44 13.50
CA ILE A 121 2.15 -17.17 12.25
C ILE A 121 0.96 -18.10 12.47
N GLN A 122 1.01 -18.95 13.49
CA GLN A 122 -0.05 -19.93 13.77
C GLN A 122 -1.41 -19.26 13.98
N LYS A 123 -1.46 -18.20 14.80
CA LYS A 123 -2.69 -17.44 15.08
C LYS A 123 -3.26 -16.80 13.82
N ARG A 124 -2.43 -16.15 13.02
CA ARG A 124 -2.85 -15.46 11.80
C ARG A 124 -3.34 -16.43 10.72
N LEU A 125 -2.69 -17.59 10.57
CA LEU A 125 -3.11 -18.62 9.60
C LEU A 125 -4.43 -19.25 10.01
N ALA A 126 -4.62 -19.59 11.28
CA ALA A 126 -5.89 -20.12 11.79
C ALA A 126 -7.04 -19.12 11.55
N HIS A 127 -6.84 -17.84 11.89
CA HIS A 127 -7.83 -16.81 11.65
C HIS A 127 -8.14 -16.61 10.15
N ARG A 128 -7.12 -16.69 9.29
CA ARG A 128 -7.32 -16.60 7.84
C ARG A 128 -8.11 -17.79 7.28
N ALA A 129 -7.90 -18.99 7.83
CA ALA A 129 -8.70 -20.16 7.46
C ALA A 129 -10.20 -19.96 7.72
N GLU A 130 -10.55 -19.32 8.85
CA GLU A 130 -11.93 -19.01 9.21
C GLU A 130 -12.56 -17.98 8.25
N ILE A 131 -11.82 -16.96 7.83
CA ILE A 131 -12.34 -15.88 6.99
C ILE A 131 -12.34 -16.23 5.49
N GLU A 132 -11.20 -16.78 5.01
CA GLU A 132 -10.99 -17.01 3.58
C GLU A 132 -11.29 -18.46 3.15
N GLY A 133 -11.60 -19.37 4.07
CA GLY A 133 -11.90 -20.77 3.79
C GLY A 133 -10.71 -21.54 3.18
N ARG A 134 -9.48 -21.15 3.44
CA ARG A 134 -8.29 -21.77 2.88
C ARG A 134 -8.02 -23.14 3.51
N ALA A 135 -8.09 -24.18 2.71
CA ALA A 135 -7.83 -25.55 3.17
C ALA A 135 -6.39 -25.76 3.70
N ASP A 136 -5.40 -25.07 3.11
CA ASP A 136 -3.99 -25.12 3.51
C ASP A 136 -3.68 -24.40 4.82
N ASP A 137 -4.61 -23.62 5.34
CA ASP A 137 -4.52 -22.93 6.64
C ASP A 137 -5.44 -23.57 7.71
N ALA A 138 -6.33 -24.47 7.32
CA ALA A 138 -7.29 -25.11 8.23
C ALA A 138 -6.70 -26.28 9.05
N ASN A 139 -5.60 -26.87 8.57
CA ASN A 139 -4.97 -28.03 9.20
C ASN A 139 -3.71 -27.63 9.97
N PRO A 140 -3.65 -27.82 11.29
CA PRO A 140 -2.49 -27.48 12.13
C PRO A 140 -1.17 -28.17 11.67
N GLU A 141 -1.25 -29.40 11.17
CA GLU A 141 -0.07 -30.11 10.67
C GLU A 141 0.45 -29.47 9.37
N THR A 142 -0.44 -29.03 8.49
CA THR A 142 -0.08 -28.27 7.28
C THR A 142 0.58 -26.95 7.65
N ILE A 143 0.05 -26.21 8.65
CA ILE A 143 0.66 -24.98 9.15
C ILE A 143 2.08 -25.25 9.65
N LYS A 144 2.26 -26.27 10.47
CA LYS A 144 3.58 -26.67 11.00
C LYS A 144 4.56 -27.01 9.88
N ASN A 145 4.12 -27.76 8.88
CA ASN A 145 4.92 -28.08 7.71
C ASN A 145 5.32 -26.85 6.92
N ARG A 146 4.43 -25.88 6.76
CA ARG A 146 4.71 -24.60 6.07
C ARG A 146 5.74 -23.76 6.80
N ILE A 147 5.67 -23.69 8.14
CA ILE A 147 6.65 -23.00 8.97
C ILE A 147 8.01 -23.70 8.84
N ALA A 148 8.07 -25.03 8.99
CA ALA A 148 9.29 -25.80 8.86
C ALA A 148 9.90 -25.66 7.43
N THR A 149 9.08 -25.68 6.39
CA THR A 149 9.51 -25.46 4.99
C THR A 149 10.09 -24.07 4.80
N TYR A 150 9.46 -23.05 5.38
CA TYR A 150 9.95 -21.68 5.34
C TYR A 150 11.34 -21.57 5.97
N HIS A 151 11.52 -22.03 7.21
CA HIS A 151 12.81 -21.96 7.90
C HIS A 151 13.91 -22.76 7.17
N LYS A 152 13.57 -23.92 6.62
CA LYS A 152 14.54 -24.78 5.94
C LYS A 152 14.95 -24.28 4.56
N GLN A 153 14.01 -23.77 3.77
CA GLN A 153 14.21 -23.51 2.34
C GLN A 153 14.22 -22.04 1.96
N THR A 154 13.39 -21.22 2.64
CA THR A 154 13.20 -19.82 2.26
C THR A 154 14.02 -18.85 3.12
N GLU A 155 14.09 -19.07 4.41
CA GLU A 155 14.86 -18.22 5.32
C GLU A 155 16.34 -18.08 4.93
N PRO A 156 17.04 -19.12 4.39
CA PRO A 156 18.42 -18.97 3.91
C PRO A 156 18.61 -17.91 2.82
N LEU A 157 17.54 -17.52 2.11
CA LEU A 157 17.57 -16.45 1.13
C LEU A 157 17.83 -15.06 1.77
N ILE A 158 17.55 -14.91 3.05
CA ILE A 158 17.85 -13.69 3.80
C ILE A 158 19.34 -13.37 3.70
N GLU A 159 20.18 -14.36 4.01
CA GLU A 159 21.64 -14.19 3.93
C GLU A 159 22.13 -14.02 2.48
N PHE A 160 21.50 -14.71 1.53
CA PHE A 160 21.80 -14.53 0.10
C PHE A 160 21.61 -13.08 -0.34
N TYR A 161 20.46 -12.48 -0.01
CA TYR A 161 20.16 -11.10 -0.41
C TYR A 161 20.83 -10.04 0.49
N LYS A 162 21.16 -10.36 1.75
CA LYS A 162 22.01 -9.50 2.59
C LYS A 162 23.41 -9.35 1.99
N LYS A 163 24.03 -10.45 1.57
CA LYS A 163 25.34 -10.43 0.89
C LYS A 163 25.32 -9.63 -0.41
N ALA A 164 24.19 -9.64 -1.13
CA ALA A 164 24.00 -8.84 -2.33
C ALA A 164 23.66 -7.36 -2.04
N GLY A 165 23.55 -6.95 -0.77
CA GLY A 165 23.19 -5.58 -0.37
C GLY A 165 21.74 -5.17 -0.66
N LYS A 166 20.88 -6.14 -1.05
CA LYS A 166 19.51 -5.91 -1.53
C LYS A 166 18.44 -6.10 -0.46
N TYR A 167 18.80 -6.59 0.72
CA TYR A 167 17.86 -7.00 1.77
C TYR A 167 17.54 -5.87 2.75
N ARG A 168 16.27 -5.77 3.12
CA ARG A 168 15.77 -4.96 4.24
C ARG A 168 14.71 -5.75 4.97
N GLU A 169 14.51 -5.44 6.26
CA GLU A 169 13.48 -6.07 7.07
C GLU A 169 12.56 -5.05 7.70
N VAL A 170 11.34 -5.48 7.95
CA VAL A 170 10.29 -4.75 8.64
C VAL A 170 9.72 -5.66 9.71
N ASP A 171 9.57 -5.15 10.92
CA ASP A 171 8.87 -5.85 11.99
C ASP A 171 7.37 -5.88 11.69
N GLY A 172 6.84 -7.07 11.47
CA GLY A 172 5.41 -7.30 11.20
C GLY A 172 4.54 -7.32 12.45
N GLU A 173 5.11 -7.03 13.64
CA GLU A 173 4.43 -7.02 14.94
C GLU A 173 4.43 -5.64 15.62
N ILE A 174 4.91 -4.59 14.93
CA ILE A 174 5.00 -3.21 15.46
C ILE A 174 3.64 -2.56 15.77
N GLY A 175 2.54 -3.21 15.44
CA GLY A 175 1.20 -2.68 15.68
C GLY A 175 0.16 -3.29 14.76
N ASP A 176 -0.73 -2.46 14.26
CA ASP A 176 -1.76 -2.87 13.31
C ASP A 176 -1.23 -2.93 11.85
N ILE A 177 -2.10 -3.33 10.92
CA ILE A 177 -1.78 -3.42 9.48
C ILE A 177 -1.23 -2.09 8.94
N GLU A 178 -1.74 -0.97 9.44
CA GLU A 178 -1.36 0.36 8.97
C GLU A 178 0.03 0.77 9.48
N ALA A 179 0.39 0.41 10.71
CA ALA A 179 1.73 0.65 11.26
C ALA A 179 2.80 -0.11 10.45
N VAL A 180 2.55 -1.39 10.14
CA VAL A 180 3.44 -2.20 9.28
C VAL A 180 3.53 -1.58 7.87
N ARG A 181 2.40 -1.10 7.33
CA ARG A 181 2.36 -0.44 6.02
C ARG A 181 3.23 0.80 5.96
N LYS A 182 3.15 1.66 6.96
CA LYS A 182 3.96 2.88 7.05
C LYS A 182 5.45 2.56 7.05
N GLU A 183 5.86 1.60 7.86
CA GLU A 183 7.26 1.20 7.91
C GLU A 183 7.73 0.56 6.58
N MET A 184 6.92 -0.27 5.96
CA MET A 184 7.23 -0.81 4.64
C MET A 184 7.38 0.28 3.58
N LEU A 185 6.51 1.27 3.55
CA LEU A 185 6.60 2.40 2.63
C LEU A 185 7.89 3.21 2.84
N LYS A 186 8.28 3.43 4.10
CA LYS A 186 9.53 4.11 4.45
C LYS A 186 10.75 3.33 3.96
N VAL A 187 10.80 2.02 4.23
CA VAL A 187 11.87 1.13 3.77
C VAL A 187 11.93 1.11 2.24
N PHE A 188 10.77 1.00 1.57
CA PHE A 188 10.68 0.94 0.12
C PHE A 188 11.22 2.21 -0.56
N ARG A 189 10.85 3.39 -0.04
CA ARG A 189 11.37 4.70 -0.49
C ARG A 189 12.88 4.81 -0.31
N GLY A 190 13.40 4.35 0.84
CA GLY A 190 14.84 4.36 1.14
C GLY A 190 15.68 3.48 0.23
N MET A 191 15.07 2.45 -0.38
CA MET A 191 15.77 1.51 -1.27
C MET A 191 15.80 1.95 -2.73
N ASP A 192 14.81 2.69 -3.18
CA ASP A 192 14.72 3.14 -4.56
C ASP A 192 14.25 4.58 -4.66
N ARG A 193 15.23 5.49 -4.71
CA ARG A 193 14.99 6.93 -4.86
C ARG A 193 14.28 7.32 -6.17
N SER A 194 14.21 6.43 -7.15
CA SER A 194 13.48 6.73 -8.40
C SER A 194 11.98 6.80 -8.20
N PHE A 195 11.46 6.32 -7.07
CA PHE A 195 10.07 6.52 -6.68
C PHE A 195 9.81 7.88 -6.02
N VAL A 196 10.83 8.45 -5.38
CA VAL A 196 10.75 9.75 -4.70
C VAL A 196 10.62 10.91 -5.69
N ASN A 197 11.15 10.74 -6.90
CA ASN A 197 11.14 11.77 -7.95
C ASN A 197 10.18 11.46 -9.11
N LYS A 198 9.23 10.55 -8.93
CA LYS A 198 8.25 10.27 -9.98
C LYS A 198 7.26 11.43 -10.07
N GLN A 199 7.16 12.03 -11.25
CA GLN A 199 6.12 13.02 -11.51
C GLN A 199 4.74 12.36 -11.32
N VAL A 200 3.93 12.94 -10.45
CA VAL A 200 2.51 12.58 -10.32
C VAL A 200 1.74 13.55 -11.20
N VAL A 201 1.06 13.01 -12.21
CA VAL A 201 0.14 13.78 -13.03
C VAL A 201 -1.19 13.83 -12.31
N LEU A 202 -1.68 15.06 -12.06
CA LEU A 202 -3.00 15.29 -11.48
C LEU A 202 -4.00 15.42 -12.63
N ASP A 203 -4.42 14.27 -13.17
CA ASP A 203 -5.35 14.17 -14.30
C ASP A 203 -6.73 13.64 -13.86
N GLU A 204 -7.66 13.62 -14.79
CA GLU A 204 -9.02 13.13 -14.56
C GLU A 204 -9.03 11.67 -14.12
N ASP A 205 -8.15 10.82 -14.65
CA ASP A 205 -8.06 9.40 -14.28
C ASP A 205 -7.67 9.22 -12.81
N LEU A 206 -6.74 10.03 -12.30
CA LEU A 206 -6.39 10.03 -10.88
C LEU A 206 -7.56 10.48 -10.02
N LEU A 207 -8.22 11.59 -10.42
CA LEU A 207 -9.35 12.14 -9.65
C LEU A 207 -10.53 11.16 -9.61
N ASP A 208 -10.83 10.46 -10.69
CA ASP A 208 -11.91 9.46 -10.76
C ASP A 208 -11.63 8.24 -9.89
N ARG A 209 -10.38 7.74 -9.89
CA ARG A 209 -9.97 6.66 -8.98
C ARG A 209 -10.11 7.05 -7.51
N LEU A 210 -9.66 8.24 -7.15
CA LEU A 210 -9.78 8.73 -5.77
C LEU A 210 -11.24 8.96 -5.37
N GLN A 211 -12.08 9.39 -6.29
CA GLN A 211 -13.53 9.50 -6.09
C GLN A 211 -14.16 8.13 -5.79
N THR A 212 -13.83 7.10 -6.57
CA THR A 212 -14.30 5.74 -6.36
C THR A 212 -13.90 5.23 -4.97
N GLN A 213 -12.64 5.40 -4.59
CA GLN A 213 -12.14 5.03 -3.27
C GLN A 213 -12.85 5.78 -2.13
N ALA A 214 -13.19 7.06 -2.33
CA ALA A 214 -13.95 7.84 -1.35
C ALA A 214 -15.38 7.31 -1.19
N GLN A 215 -16.02 6.84 -2.27
CA GLN A 215 -17.36 6.23 -2.25
C GLN A 215 -17.39 4.91 -1.45
N GLU A 216 -16.32 4.13 -1.51
CA GLU A 216 -16.16 2.87 -0.77
C GLU A 216 -15.76 3.11 0.70
N SER A 217 -15.30 4.31 1.04
CA SER A 217 -14.85 4.66 2.39
C SER A 217 -16.02 4.95 3.32
N ALA A 218 -16.07 4.31 4.49
CA ALA A 218 -17.05 4.61 5.54
C ALA A 218 -17.00 6.07 6.03
N ARG A 219 -15.91 6.80 5.79
CA ARG A 219 -15.74 8.21 6.12
C ARG A 219 -16.21 9.15 5.02
N LEU A 220 -16.66 8.63 3.88
CA LEU A 220 -17.07 9.39 2.69
C LEU A 220 -15.98 10.34 2.19
N ARG A 221 -14.71 9.95 2.40
CA ARG A 221 -13.55 10.75 1.98
C ARG A 221 -12.32 9.89 1.73
N MET A 222 -11.43 10.41 0.88
CA MET A 222 -10.13 9.85 0.57
C MET A 222 -9.06 10.94 0.53
N ASN A 223 -7.87 10.64 0.99
CA ASN A 223 -6.72 11.53 0.94
C ASN A 223 -5.62 10.87 0.09
N TYR A 224 -5.02 11.63 -0.80
CA TYR A 224 -3.86 11.21 -1.59
C TYR A 224 -2.67 12.12 -1.28
N ASP A 225 -1.66 11.56 -0.62
CA ASP A 225 -0.49 12.29 -0.15
C ASP A 225 0.53 12.48 -1.30
N LEU A 226 0.87 13.72 -1.59
CA LEU A 226 1.84 14.10 -2.62
C LEU A 226 3.25 14.36 -2.05
N ARG A 227 3.43 14.20 -0.75
CA ARG A 227 4.74 14.33 -0.13
C ARG A 227 5.63 13.15 -0.48
N ASP A 228 6.93 13.42 -0.53
CA ASP A 228 7.93 12.37 -0.71
C ASP A 228 8.17 11.61 0.61
N THR A 229 8.17 12.32 1.73
CA THR A 229 8.36 11.77 3.08
C THR A 229 7.43 12.40 4.11
N GLU A 230 7.29 11.78 5.28
CA GLU A 230 6.52 12.35 6.40
C GLU A 230 7.23 13.56 7.03
N GLU A 231 8.55 13.66 6.85
CA GLU A 231 9.39 14.75 7.32
C GLU A 231 9.39 15.95 6.37
N ASP A 232 8.71 15.90 5.24
CA ASP A 232 8.61 17.02 4.31
C ASP A 232 8.07 18.26 5.01
N GLN A 233 8.79 19.38 4.84
CA GLN A 233 8.45 20.67 5.44
C GLN A 233 7.26 21.36 4.78
N SER A 234 6.55 20.67 3.91
CA SER A 234 5.34 21.12 3.25
C SER A 234 4.40 19.93 3.06
N GLN A 235 3.20 20.04 3.58
CA GLN A 235 2.14 19.07 3.34
C GLN A 235 1.46 19.42 2.02
N ARG A 236 1.32 18.44 1.16
CA ARG A 236 0.67 18.57 -0.14
C ARG A 236 -0.17 17.33 -0.37
N MET A 237 -1.48 17.51 -0.54
CA MET A 237 -2.37 16.37 -0.73
C MET A 237 -3.61 16.71 -1.55
N LEU A 238 -4.16 15.70 -2.21
CA LEU A 238 -5.52 15.75 -2.70
C LEU A 238 -6.46 15.22 -1.62
N ASN A 239 -7.56 15.91 -1.39
CA ASN A 239 -8.64 15.45 -0.53
C ASN A 239 -9.91 15.33 -1.37
N VAL A 240 -10.46 14.13 -1.42
CA VAL A 240 -11.78 13.87 -1.99
C VAL A 240 -12.79 13.76 -0.87
N MET A 241 -13.85 14.55 -0.94
CA MET A 241 -14.91 14.60 0.05
C MET A 241 -16.27 14.46 -0.65
N LEU A 242 -17.10 13.57 -0.14
CA LEU A 242 -18.48 13.37 -0.59
C LEU A 242 -19.46 14.06 0.36
N PRO A 243 -20.71 14.34 -0.09
CA PRO A 243 -21.77 14.82 0.78
C PRO A 243 -21.91 13.94 2.03
N GLY A 244 -22.05 14.55 3.18
CA GLY A 244 -22.05 13.86 4.47
C GLY A 244 -20.68 13.69 5.13
N THR A 245 -19.59 14.05 4.46
CA THR A 245 -18.28 14.13 5.10
C THR A 245 -18.31 15.08 6.29
N MET A 246 -17.96 14.56 7.46
CA MET A 246 -17.90 15.33 8.70
C MET A 246 -16.48 15.88 8.90
N THR A 247 -16.35 17.21 8.80
CA THR A 247 -15.11 17.91 9.17
C THR A 247 -15.32 18.65 10.49
N LYS A 248 -14.33 18.58 11.39
CA LYS A 248 -14.38 19.29 12.67
C LYS A 248 -13.99 20.75 12.46
N ILE A 249 -14.55 21.66 13.28
CA ILE A 249 -14.05 23.01 13.33
C ILE A 249 -12.68 22.98 14.00
N HIS A 250 -11.66 23.46 13.32
CA HIS A 250 -10.27 23.40 13.78
C HIS A 250 -9.46 24.62 13.34
N LYS A 251 -8.25 24.74 13.86
CA LYS A 251 -7.27 25.74 13.44
C LYS A 251 -5.86 25.18 13.46
N HIS A 252 -5.00 25.70 12.61
CA HIS A 252 -3.58 25.40 12.57
C HIS A 252 -2.78 26.49 13.27
N MET A 253 -2.05 26.15 14.34
CA MET A 253 -1.37 27.14 15.18
C MET A 253 0.00 27.56 14.65
N HIS A 254 0.57 26.83 13.71
CA HIS A 254 1.95 27.02 13.26
C HIS A 254 2.11 27.22 11.76
N SER A 255 1.01 27.19 11.01
CA SER A 255 1.03 27.29 9.56
C SER A 255 -0.26 27.88 9.00
N SER A 256 -0.18 28.45 7.83
CA SER A 256 -1.33 28.73 6.96
C SER A 256 -1.66 27.48 6.12
N GLU A 257 -2.86 27.42 5.63
CA GLU A 257 -3.35 26.36 4.73
C GLU A 257 -3.91 26.99 3.46
N THR A 258 -3.46 26.51 2.31
CA THR A 258 -4.01 26.92 1.01
C THR A 258 -4.81 25.78 0.41
N ILE A 259 -6.04 26.07 0.01
CA ILE A 259 -6.95 25.11 -0.60
C ILE A 259 -7.33 25.61 -2.00
N MET A 260 -7.24 24.70 -2.97
CA MET A 260 -7.69 24.92 -4.33
C MET A 260 -8.71 23.84 -4.70
N LEU A 261 -9.90 24.23 -5.13
CA LEU A 261 -10.93 23.32 -5.61
C LEU A 261 -10.59 22.90 -7.05
N LEU A 262 -10.42 21.60 -7.26
CA LEU A 262 -10.15 21.01 -8.58
C LEU A 262 -11.43 20.56 -9.25
N ARG A 263 -12.42 20.07 -8.48
CA ARG A 263 -13.68 19.55 -9.00
C ARG A 263 -14.79 19.68 -7.96
N GLY A 264 -16.01 19.99 -8.40
CA GLY A 264 -17.20 20.02 -7.56
C GLY A 264 -17.49 21.34 -6.90
N ARG A 265 -18.11 21.30 -5.69
CA ARG A 265 -18.53 22.50 -4.95
C ARG A 265 -18.50 22.28 -3.44
N MET A 266 -18.01 23.28 -2.72
CA MET A 266 -17.95 23.27 -1.25
C MET A 266 -17.93 24.68 -0.67
N ASP A 267 -18.21 24.78 0.63
CA ASP A 267 -18.01 25.99 1.40
C ASP A 267 -16.81 25.86 2.34
N ALA A 268 -15.98 26.90 2.40
CA ALA A 268 -15.05 27.14 3.49
C ALA A 268 -15.73 28.09 4.51
N ILE A 269 -15.86 27.64 5.75
CA ILE A 269 -16.60 28.35 6.80
C ILE A 269 -15.64 28.75 7.91
N PHE A 270 -15.65 30.02 8.26
CA PHE A 270 -14.76 30.62 9.25
C PHE A 270 -15.49 30.98 10.51
N TYR A 271 -14.85 30.82 11.66
CA TYR A 271 -15.45 31.06 12.96
C TYR A 271 -14.56 31.96 13.80
N ASN A 272 -15.21 32.66 14.79
CA ASN A 272 -14.48 33.33 15.85
C ASN A 272 -14.12 32.36 16.99
N ASP A 273 -13.37 32.83 18.00
CA ASP A 273 -12.94 32.02 19.15
C ASP A 273 -14.11 31.47 20.00
N ASN A 274 -15.31 32.03 19.88
CA ASN A 274 -16.52 31.53 20.52
C ASN A 274 -17.30 30.53 19.70
N GLY A 275 -16.76 30.10 18.53
CA GLY A 275 -17.42 29.15 17.63
C GLY A 275 -18.61 29.71 16.84
N VAL A 276 -18.72 31.02 16.76
CA VAL A 276 -19.76 31.70 15.95
C VAL A 276 -19.23 31.88 14.53
N GLU A 277 -20.03 31.50 13.53
CA GLU A 277 -19.70 31.70 12.11
C GLU A 277 -19.54 33.20 11.81
N LYS A 278 -18.41 33.57 11.22
CA LYS A 278 -18.05 34.92 10.81
C LYS A 278 -18.21 35.14 9.32
N GLU A 279 -17.81 34.13 8.56
CA GLU A 279 -17.70 34.25 7.12
C GLU A 279 -17.86 32.87 6.47
N ARG A 280 -18.41 32.87 5.28
CA ARG A 280 -18.60 31.70 4.45
C ARG A 280 -18.20 32.02 3.02
N ILE A 281 -17.24 31.25 2.48
CA ILE A 281 -16.76 31.41 1.12
C ILE A 281 -17.22 30.18 0.30
N HIS A 282 -18.03 30.47 -0.71
CA HIS A 282 -18.52 29.44 -1.65
C HIS A 282 -17.46 29.20 -2.73
N LEU A 283 -16.95 27.96 -2.81
CA LEU A 283 -16.00 27.52 -3.84
C LEU A 283 -16.73 26.68 -4.89
N GLY A 284 -16.55 27.04 -6.15
CA GLY A 284 -17.15 26.33 -7.29
C GLY A 284 -17.06 27.14 -8.56
N GLY A 285 -17.19 26.47 -9.72
CA GLY A 285 -17.08 27.12 -11.03
C GLY A 285 -18.14 28.19 -11.30
N ASP A 286 -19.31 28.07 -10.66
CA ASP A 286 -20.44 29.02 -10.73
C ASP A 286 -20.20 30.31 -9.93
N THR A 287 -19.31 30.28 -8.95
CA THR A 287 -18.98 31.45 -8.11
C THR A 287 -17.77 32.22 -8.61
N GLY A 288 -16.96 31.63 -9.49
CA GLY A 288 -15.66 32.18 -9.89
C GLY A 288 -14.59 32.14 -8.81
N VAL A 289 -14.86 31.47 -7.65
CA VAL A 289 -13.91 31.31 -6.54
C VAL A 289 -13.39 29.89 -6.56
N PHE A 290 -12.10 29.73 -6.79
CA PHE A 290 -11.46 28.41 -6.97
C PHE A 290 -10.63 27.96 -5.77
N GLY A 291 -10.42 28.84 -4.79
CA GLY A 291 -9.62 28.48 -3.63
C GLY A 291 -9.59 29.55 -2.56
N VAL A 292 -8.97 29.21 -1.45
CA VAL A 292 -8.84 30.11 -0.29
C VAL A 292 -7.53 29.84 0.42
N ASN A 293 -6.86 30.89 0.88
CA ASN A 293 -5.74 30.79 1.82
C ASN A 293 -6.25 31.09 3.23
N ILE A 294 -6.08 30.13 4.12
CA ILE A 294 -6.54 30.18 5.52
C ILE A 294 -5.35 30.56 6.38
N PRO A 295 -5.36 31.74 7.04
CA PRO A 295 -4.25 32.18 7.87
C PRO A 295 -4.06 31.28 9.09
N GLN A 296 -2.83 31.27 9.62
CA GLN A 296 -2.49 30.67 10.90
C GLN A 296 -3.46 31.13 12.01
N GLY A 297 -3.93 30.20 12.84
CA GLY A 297 -4.80 30.48 13.97
C GLY A 297 -6.28 30.72 13.63
N GLN A 298 -6.67 30.71 12.35
CA GLN A 298 -8.06 30.92 11.95
C GLN A 298 -8.87 29.63 12.13
N TRP A 299 -9.94 29.71 12.94
CA TRP A 299 -10.92 28.63 13.07
C TRP A 299 -11.71 28.44 11.79
N HIS A 300 -11.75 27.22 11.27
CA HIS A 300 -12.45 26.90 10.03
C HIS A 300 -12.94 25.46 9.98
N THR A 301 -13.83 25.20 9.03
CA THR A 301 -14.28 23.88 8.61
C THR A 301 -14.76 23.94 7.16
N PHE A 302 -15.09 22.77 6.59
CA PHE A 302 -15.63 22.68 5.25
C PHE A 302 -17.01 22.04 5.28
N GLN A 303 -17.88 22.51 4.37
CA GLN A 303 -19.18 21.90 4.11
C GLN A 303 -19.24 21.50 2.64
N VAL A 304 -19.51 20.23 2.38
CA VAL A 304 -19.55 19.67 1.04
C VAL A 304 -21.00 19.37 0.66
N PHE A 305 -21.48 19.94 -0.45
CA PHE A 305 -22.85 19.79 -0.93
C PHE A 305 -22.98 18.70 -1.98
N GLU A 306 -21.97 18.55 -2.79
CA GLU A 306 -21.77 17.50 -3.78
C GLU A 306 -20.34 17.00 -3.70
N LEU A 307 -19.85 16.21 -4.63
CA LEU A 307 -18.44 15.85 -4.65
C LEU A 307 -17.57 17.11 -4.58
N ALA A 308 -16.55 17.12 -3.73
CA ALA A 308 -15.48 18.11 -3.75
C ALA A 308 -14.12 17.43 -3.78
N ILE A 309 -13.29 17.78 -4.76
CA ILE A 309 -11.90 17.37 -4.84
C ILE A 309 -11.04 18.62 -4.73
N ILE A 310 -10.21 18.66 -3.70
CA ILE A 310 -9.34 19.81 -3.43
C ILE A 310 -7.88 19.39 -3.43
N PHE A 311 -7.03 20.30 -3.89
CA PHE A 311 -5.61 20.30 -3.55
C PHE A 311 -5.41 21.16 -2.30
N MET A 312 -4.72 20.63 -1.31
CA MET A 312 -4.36 21.30 -0.07
C MET A 312 -2.84 21.39 0.06
N ALA A 313 -2.34 22.58 0.38
CA ALA A 313 -0.96 22.82 0.75
C ALA A 313 -0.89 23.50 2.11
N GLN A 314 0.01 23.01 2.98
CA GLN A 314 0.24 23.55 4.32
C GLN A 314 1.73 23.45 4.65
N ASP A 315 2.29 24.49 5.26
CA ASP A 315 3.69 24.50 5.67
C ASP A 315 3.93 23.66 6.93
N GLY A 316 5.13 23.10 7.02
CA GLY A 316 5.57 22.29 8.15
C GLY A 316 5.26 20.79 7.99
N PRO A 317 5.93 19.94 8.78
CA PRO A 317 5.68 18.51 8.80
C PRO A 317 4.28 18.23 9.38
N TRP A 318 3.68 17.12 8.97
CA TRP A 318 2.40 16.71 9.52
C TRP A 318 2.51 16.41 11.03
N SER A 319 1.57 16.95 11.80
CA SER A 319 1.40 16.61 13.21
C SER A 319 -0.08 16.35 13.52
N PRO A 320 -0.37 15.41 14.43
CA PRO A 320 -1.75 15.20 14.88
C PRO A 320 -2.33 16.47 15.48
N MET A 321 -3.57 16.76 15.14
CA MET A 321 -4.25 17.94 15.68
C MET A 321 -4.54 17.77 17.16
N SER A 322 -4.08 18.71 17.99
CA SER A 322 -4.35 18.69 19.43
C SER A 322 -5.83 18.98 19.73
N LYS A 323 -6.33 18.51 20.87
CA LYS A 323 -7.73 18.76 21.30
C LYS A 323 -8.03 20.24 21.48
N GLU A 324 -7.04 21.05 21.83
CA GLU A 324 -7.14 22.50 22.03
C GLU A 324 -7.37 23.25 20.70
N ASN A 325 -6.96 22.65 19.60
CA ASN A 325 -7.13 23.20 18.24
C ASN A 325 -8.38 22.65 17.54
N MET A 326 -9.33 22.11 18.29
CA MET A 326 -10.63 21.62 17.81
C MET A 326 -11.75 22.16 18.69
N LEU A 327 -12.75 22.78 18.09
CA LEU A 327 -13.98 23.16 18.79
C LEU A 327 -14.92 21.94 18.89
N LYS A 328 -15.54 21.79 20.06
CA LYS A 328 -16.68 20.87 20.21
C LYS A 328 -17.89 21.50 19.55
N ARG A 329 -18.54 20.80 18.63
CA ARG A 329 -19.89 21.16 18.17
C ARG A 329 -20.89 20.86 19.26
#